data_b3d159701bb95beba7ce0d4743cf793a
#
_entry.id   b3d159701bb95beba7ce0d4743cf793a
#
_cell.length_a   1.000
_cell.length_b   1.000
_cell.length_c   1.000
_cell.angle_alpha   90.00
_cell.angle_beta   90.00
_cell.angle_gamma   90.00
#
_symmetry.space_group_name_H-M   'P 1'
#
loop_
_entity.id
_entity.type
_entity.pdbx_description
1 polymer ?
#
loop_
_entity_poly.entity_id
_entity_poly.type
_entity_poly.pdbx_seq_one_letter_code
_entity_poly.pdbx_strand_id
1 'polypeptide(L)'
;MKEKAKRLLSRKERTVPILSFPSAQLLGISVRELISSARNQADGMKAIAERCPVGAALNMMDLSVEAEAFGAKIRVSENENPTVEKGVIDDIADAASVTVPAVGAGRTGICVEGVRLAKREIADVPVFCGVIGPYSLAGRLFDMTELMMECFDSPDEVKILLKKCALFIA
;
A
#
# COMPACT_ATOMS: atom_id res chain seq x y z
N MET A 1 17.79 -15.40 0.29
CA MET A 1 16.86 -14.37 0.82
C MET A 1 15.73 -14.97 1.65
N LYS A 2 14.97 -15.95 1.14
CA LYS A 2 13.85 -16.61 1.86
C LYS A 2 14.23 -17.27 3.20
N GLU A 3 15.41 -17.90 3.29
CA GLU A 3 15.88 -18.59 4.50
C GLU A 3 16.21 -17.62 5.65
N LYS A 4 16.88 -16.51 5.34
CA LYS A 4 17.22 -15.47 6.32
C LYS A 4 15.96 -14.79 6.89
N ALA A 5 14.98 -14.50 6.04
CA ALA A 5 13.68 -13.96 6.46
C ALA A 5 12.91 -14.97 7.34
N LYS A 6 12.86 -16.25 6.95
CA LYS A 6 12.25 -17.33 7.73
C LYS A 6 12.86 -17.45 9.12
N ARG A 7 14.19 -17.40 9.21
CA ARG A 7 14.93 -17.52 10.47
C ARG A 7 14.73 -16.31 11.39
N LEU A 8 14.52 -15.10 10.82
CA LEU A 8 14.24 -13.89 11.59
C LEU A 8 12.80 -13.85 12.10
N LEU A 9 11.84 -14.30 11.29
CA LEU A 9 10.43 -14.39 11.66
C LEU A 9 10.12 -15.53 12.65
N SER A 10 10.98 -16.58 12.71
CA SER A 10 10.82 -17.68 13.66
C SER A 10 11.22 -17.34 15.10
N ARG A 11 11.80 -16.17 15.36
CA ARG A 11 12.11 -15.73 16.72
C ARG A 11 10.83 -15.31 17.43
N LYS A 12 10.34 -16.12 18.36
CA LYS A 12 9.09 -15.95 19.12
C LYS A 12 8.96 -14.60 19.87
N GLU A 13 10.04 -13.85 19.99
CA GLU A 13 10.12 -12.61 20.78
C GLU A 13 9.96 -11.34 19.93
N ARG A 14 9.79 -11.46 18.60
CA ARG A 14 9.70 -10.32 17.71
C ARG A 14 8.41 -10.32 16.92
N THR A 15 7.67 -9.24 17.01
CA THR A 15 6.46 -8.98 16.21
C THR A 15 6.80 -8.25 14.91
N VAL A 16 5.89 -8.26 13.95
CA VAL A 16 5.97 -7.44 12.73
C VAL A 16 4.78 -6.47 12.78
N PRO A 17 4.91 -5.35 13.50
CA PRO A 17 3.82 -4.41 13.66
C PRO A 17 3.64 -3.55 12.41
N ILE A 18 2.38 -3.23 12.09
CA ILE A 18 2.03 -2.25 11.07
C ILE A 18 1.88 -0.89 11.76
N LEU A 19 2.97 -0.13 11.84
CA LEU A 19 3.03 1.16 12.53
C LEU A 19 3.33 2.33 11.58
N SER A 20 2.87 2.22 10.34
CA SER A 20 3.17 3.18 9.28
C SER A 20 2.81 4.61 9.64
N PHE A 21 1.54 4.87 9.92
CA PHE A 21 1.07 6.22 10.25
C PHE A 21 1.53 6.71 11.62
N PRO A 22 1.55 5.87 12.68
CA PRO A 22 2.15 6.25 13.97
C PRO A 22 3.59 6.73 13.87
N SER A 23 4.35 6.34 12.84
CA SER A 23 5.72 6.84 12.64
C SER A 23 5.80 8.34 12.42
N ALA A 24 4.74 8.98 11.89
CA ALA A 24 4.67 10.43 11.74
C ALA A 24 4.84 11.13 13.10
N GLN A 25 4.21 10.61 14.15
CA GLN A 25 4.34 11.16 15.50
C GLN A 25 5.76 11.01 16.06
N LEU A 26 6.45 9.91 15.74
CA LEU A 26 7.84 9.70 16.16
C LEU A 26 8.79 10.68 15.47
N LEU A 27 8.48 11.08 14.24
CA LEU A 27 9.26 12.04 13.46
C LEU A 27 8.85 13.50 13.75
N GLY A 28 7.72 13.75 14.41
CA GLY A 28 7.19 15.09 14.63
C GLY A 28 6.68 15.77 13.36
N ILE A 29 6.20 14.98 12.39
CA ILE A 29 5.66 15.45 11.11
C ILE A 29 4.19 15.08 10.95
N SER A 30 3.51 15.71 9.99
CA SER A 30 2.14 15.34 9.64
C SER A 30 2.05 14.05 8.82
N VAL A 31 0.86 13.44 8.77
CA VAL A 31 0.59 12.32 7.85
C VAL A 31 0.77 12.74 6.41
N ARG A 32 0.35 13.96 6.06
CA ARG A 32 0.54 14.53 4.71
C ARG A 32 2.02 14.57 4.31
N GLU A 33 2.90 15.03 5.20
CA GLU A 33 4.35 15.05 4.94
C GLU A 33 4.92 13.63 4.83
N LEU A 34 4.47 12.69 5.66
CA LEU A 34 4.90 11.31 5.61
C LEU A 34 4.55 10.65 4.26
N ILE A 35 3.31 10.79 3.78
CA ILE A 35 2.86 10.15 2.54
C ILE A 35 3.44 10.78 1.27
N SER A 36 3.93 12.01 1.37
CA SER A 36 4.41 12.81 0.24
C SER A 36 5.92 12.69 0.01
N SER A 37 6.65 12.01 0.90
CA SER A 37 8.12 11.94 0.86
C SER A 37 8.64 10.53 1.08
N ALA A 38 9.39 10.02 0.11
CA ALA A 38 10.11 8.75 0.21
C ALA A 38 11.11 8.75 1.38
N ARG A 39 11.76 9.91 1.64
CA ARG A 39 12.69 10.07 2.74
C ARG A 39 11.97 9.93 4.09
N ASN A 40 10.85 10.64 4.27
CA ASN A 40 10.07 10.57 5.50
C ASN A 40 9.53 9.16 5.77
N GLN A 41 9.09 8.45 4.71
CA GLN A 41 8.67 7.05 4.84
C GLN A 41 9.82 6.14 5.30
N ALA A 42 11.01 6.29 4.73
CA ALA A 42 12.19 5.53 5.13
C ALA A 42 12.62 5.84 6.57
N ASP A 43 12.63 7.12 6.95
CA ASP A 43 12.95 7.56 8.31
C ASP A 43 11.94 7.04 9.33
N GLY A 44 10.65 7.02 8.98
CA GLY A 44 9.59 6.45 9.80
C GLY A 44 9.79 4.95 10.04
N MET A 45 10.09 4.18 8.99
CA MET A 45 10.40 2.75 9.11
C MET A 45 11.62 2.51 10.02
N LYS A 46 12.66 3.33 9.87
CA LYS A 46 13.88 3.27 10.67
C LYS A 46 13.61 3.60 12.14
N ALA A 47 12.89 4.69 12.40
CA ALA A 47 12.54 5.11 13.76
C ALA A 47 11.76 4.01 14.53
N ILE A 48 10.84 3.32 13.85
CA ILE A 48 10.12 2.17 14.43
C ILE A 48 11.08 1.01 14.70
N ALA A 49 11.95 0.66 13.75
CA ALA A 49 12.89 -0.45 13.90
C ALA A 49 13.91 -0.23 15.03
N GLU A 50 14.31 1.01 15.27
CA GLU A 50 15.21 1.40 16.35
C GLU A 50 14.52 1.45 17.73
N ARG A 51 13.24 1.86 17.77
CA ARG A 51 12.49 2.05 19.02
C ARG A 51 11.82 0.79 19.54
N CYS A 52 11.44 -0.12 18.65
CA CYS A 52 10.66 -1.31 18.98
C CYS A 52 11.44 -2.60 18.64
N PRO A 53 11.30 -3.67 19.44
CA PRO A 53 11.91 -4.97 19.13
C PRO A 53 11.16 -5.67 18.00
N VAL A 54 11.25 -5.14 16.77
CA VAL A 54 10.55 -5.67 15.60
C VAL A 54 11.30 -6.84 14.95
N GLY A 55 10.55 -7.77 14.35
CA GLY A 55 11.07 -8.86 13.52
C GLY A 55 11.35 -8.45 12.07
N ALA A 56 10.69 -7.38 11.60
CA ALA A 56 10.86 -6.79 10.28
C ALA A 56 10.39 -5.34 10.31
N ALA A 57 10.99 -4.51 9.45
CA ALA A 57 10.47 -3.18 9.14
C ALA A 57 9.48 -3.28 7.97
N LEU A 58 8.33 -2.64 8.10
CA LEU A 58 7.26 -2.67 7.12
C LEU A 58 7.01 -1.26 6.59
N ASN A 59 6.81 -1.14 5.26
CA ASN A 59 6.47 0.16 4.67
C ASN A 59 5.08 0.61 5.11
N MET A 60 4.74 1.82 4.70
CA MET A 60 3.43 2.41 4.93
C MET A 60 2.33 1.60 4.23
N MET A 61 1.30 1.23 4.99
CA MET A 61 0.10 0.54 4.51
C MET A 61 -1.01 1.55 4.21
N ASP A 62 -0.77 2.39 3.20
CA ASP A 62 -1.81 3.29 2.66
C ASP A 62 -2.55 2.59 1.53
N LEU A 63 -3.76 2.14 1.83
CA LEU A 63 -4.58 1.37 0.89
C LEU A 63 -5.20 2.22 -0.23
N SER A 64 -4.89 3.50 -0.31
CA SER A 64 -5.36 4.40 -1.37
C SER A 64 -4.33 4.61 -2.48
N VAL A 65 -3.07 4.24 -2.24
CA VAL A 65 -1.94 4.55 -3.12
C VAL A 65 -2.10 3.94 -4.52
N GLU A 66 -2.47 2.67 -4.58
CA GLU A 66 -2.67 1.98 -5.86
C GLU A 66 -3.93 2.48 -6.58
N ALA A 67 -5.01 2.77 -5.83
CA ALA A 67 -6.22 3.34 -6.42
C ALA A 67 -5.98 4.73 -7.01
N GLU A 68 -5.17 5.57 -6.35
CA GLU A 68 -4.72 6.86 -6.86
C GLU A 68 -3.96 6.71 -8.18
N ALA A 69 -3.09 5.73 -8.30
CA ALA A 69 -2.36 5.45 -9.53
C ALA A 69 -3.31 5.17 -10.72
N PHE A 70 -4.43 4.49 -10.48
CA PHE A 70 -5.49 4.28 -11.48
C PHE A 70 -6.34 5.52 -11.76
N GLY A 71 -6.20 6.60 -11.00
CA GLY A 71 -6.95 7.84 -11.17
C GLY A 71 -8.14 8.00 -10.22
N ALA A 72 -8.28 7.15 -9.20
CA ALA A 72 -9.29 7.33 -8.17
C ALA A 72 -9.09 8.64 -7.41
N LYS A 73 -10.19 9.28 -7.02
CA LYS A 73 -10.15 10.51 -6.24
C LYS A 73 -9.84 10.22 -4.78
N ILE A 74 -8.74 10.77 -4.28
CA ILE A 74 -8.27 10.55 -2.91
C ILE A 74 -8.45 11.82 -2.09
N ARG A 75 -9.04 11.68 -0.90
CA ARG A 75 -9.05 12.72 0.12
C ARG A 75 -7.79 12.59 0.97
N VAL A 76 -7.01 13.64 1.01
CA VAL A 76 -5.81 13.77 1.83
C VAL A 76 -6.00 14.92 2.81
N SER A 77 -5.99 14.60 4.10
CA SER A 77 -5.98 15.60 5.19
C SER A 77 -4.61 15.66 5.87
N GLU A 78 -4.44 16.60 6.78
CA GLU A 78 -3.13 16.86 7.40
C GLU A 78 -2.67 15.69 8.26
N ASN A 79 -3.57 15.15 9.10
CA ASN A 79 -3.22 14.13 10.11
C ASN A 79 -4.10 12.89 10.09
N GLU A 80 -4.91 12.68 9.03
CA GLU A 80 -5.73 11.49 8.87
C GLU A 80 -5.20 10.61 7.73
N ASN A 81 -5.50 9.33 7.80
CA ASN A 81 -5.17 8.40 6.74
C ASN A 81 -5.91 8.78 5.44
N PRO A 82 -5.24 8.76 4.29
CA PRO A 82 -5.88 9.00 3.00
C PRO A 82 -7.01 8.00 2.74
N THR A 83 -8.08 8.48 2.13
CA THR A 83 -9.25 7.67 1.79
C THR A 83 -9.66 7.87 0.35
N VAL A 84 -10.13 6.82 -0.31
CA VAL A 84 -10.74 6.92 -1.63
C VAL A 84 -12.13 7.52 -1.48
N GLU A 85 -12.36 8.67 -2.13
CA GLU A 85 -13.67 9.35 -2.17
C GLU A 85 -14.52 8.86 -3.34
N LYS A 86 -13.88 8.60 -4.49
CA LYS A 86 -14.55 8.10 -5.68
C LYS A 86 -13.62 7.17 -6.44
N GLY A 87 -14.17 6.04 -6.87
CA GLY A 87 -13.51 5.07 -7.74
C GLY A 87 -13.29 5.61 -9.17
N VAL A 88 -12.89 4.73 -10.05
CA VAL A 88 -12.57 5.04 -11.45
C VAL A 88 -13.74 4.73 -12.39
N ILE A 89 -14.55 3.75 -12.05
CA ILE A 89 -15.73 3.33 -12.80
C ILE A 89 -16.97 3.34 -11.91
N ASP A 90 -18.10 3.68 -12.49
CA ASP A 90 -19.42 3.69 -11.82
C ASP A 90 -20.26 2.48 -12.24
N ASP A 91 -19.85 1.71 -13.25
CA ASP A 91 -20.49 0.49 -13.73
C ASP A 91 -19.42 -0.57 -14.01
N ILE A 92 -19.64 -1.82 -13.60
CA ILE A 92 -18.71 -2.93 -13.81
C ILE A 92 -18.53 -3.26 -15.31
N ALA A 93 -19.51 -2.97 -16.15
CA ALA A 93 -19.41 -3.09 -17.61
C ALA A 93 -18.23 -2.30 -18.19
N ASP A 94 -17.82 -1.22 -17.51
CA ASP A 94 -16.68 -0.39 -17.88
C ASP A 94 -15.32 -0.99 -17.48
N ALA A 95 -15.28 -2.15 -16.84
CA ALA A 95 -14.04 -2.81 -16.40
C ALA A 95 -13.01 -2.97 -17.52
N ALA A 96 -13.47 -3.20 -18.75
CA ALA A 96 -12.60 -3.32 -19.92
C ALA A 96 -11.91 -1.99 -20.31
N SER A 97 -12.50 -0.84 -19.98
CA SER A 97 -11.97 0.50 -20.29
C SER A 97 -10.87 0.95 -19.32
N VAL A 98 -10.81 0.37 -18.11
CA VAL A 98 -9.81 0.72 -17.09
C VAL A 98 -8.40 0.49 -17.65
N THR A 99 -7.57 1.51 -17.67
CA THR A 99 -6.18 1.43 -18.12
C THR A 99 -5.27 1.08 -16.95
N VAL A 100 -4.39 0.08 -17.13
CA VAL A 100 -3.36 -0.24 -16.12
C VAL A 100 -2.30 0.86 -16.13
N PRO A 101 -2.04 1.52 -15.01
CA PRO A 101 -1.08 2.61 -14.95
C PRO A 101 0.36 2.15 -15.18
N ALA A 102 1.24 3.08 -15.51
CA ALA A 102 2.67 2.82 -15.57
C ALA A 102 3.24 2.57 -14.16
N VAL A 103 4.32 1.80 -14.08
CA VAL A 103 5.06 1.56 -12.83
C VAL A 103 5.50 2.90 -12.22
N GLY A 104 5.20 3.11 -10.95
CA GLY A 104 5.54 4.34 -10.25
C GLY A 104 4.54 5.48 -10.42
N ALA A 105 3.39 5.23 -11.06
CA ALA A 105 2.32 6.23 -11.17
C ALA A 105 1.81 6.66 -9.79
N GLY A 106 1.40 7.92 -9.66
CA GLY A 106 0.94 8.50 -8.41
C GLY A 106 1.96 8.36 -7.28
N ARG A 107 1.48 8.16 -6.06
CA ARG A 107 2.35 7.96 -4.88
C ARG A 107 3.02 6.58 -4.80
N THR A 108 2.73 5.64 -5.72
CA THR A 108 3.40 4.33 -5.71
C THR A 108 4.91 4.45 -5.90
N GLY A 109 5.37 5.40 -6.74
CA GLY A 109 6.80 5.69 -6.91
C GLY A 109 7.48 6.17 -5.62
N ILE A 110 6.78 6.99 -4.84
CA ILE A 110 7.25 7.46 -3.52
C ILE A 110 7.40 6.26 -2.55
N CYS A 111 6.42 5.37 -2.51
CA CYS A 111 6.45 4.19 -1.65
C CYS A 111 7.59 3.24 -2.02
N VAL A 112 7.78 2.96 -3.31
CA VAL A 112 8.88 2.10 -3.80
C VAL A 112 10.25 2.69 -3.43
N GLU A 113 10.44 3.99 -3.64
CA GLU A 113 11.70 4.66 -3.28
C GLU A 113 11.91 4.70 -1.76
N GLY A 114 10.85 4.91 -0.96
CA GLY A 114 10.90 4.83 0.50
C GLY A 114 11.42 3.48 0.99
N VAL A 115 10.89 2.38 0.44
CA VAL A 115 11.35 1.01 0.75
C VAL A 115 12.81 0.81 0.31
N ARG A 116 13.21 1.37 -0.85
CA ARG A 116 14.59 1.27 -1.35
C ARG A 116 15.57 1.98 -0.41
N LEU A 117 15.22 3.17 0.08
CA LEU A 117 16.01 3.91 1.06
C LEU A 117 16.08 3.16 2.39
N ALA A 118 14.95 2.74 2.94
CA ALA A 118 14.88 1.99 4.18
C ALA A 118 15.72 0.70 4.15
N LYS A 119 15.69 -0.04 3.03
CA LYS A 119 16.51 -1.25 2.85
C LYS A 119 18.02 -0.99 2.91
N ARG A 120 18.48 0.20 2.51
CA ARG A 120 19.90 0.58 2.58
C ARG A 120 20.33 0.95 3.99
N GLU A 121 19.41 1.47 4.79
CA GLU A 121 19.70 2.05 6.11
C GLU A 121 19.34 1.16 7.28
N ILE A 122 18.41 0.23 7.11
CA ILE A 122 18.01 -0.75 8.14
C ILE A 122 18.74 -2.05 7.88
N ALA A 123 19.78 -2.33 8.68
CA ALA A 123 20.62 -3.52 8.53
C ALA A 123 20.18 -4.71 9.39
N ASP A 124 19.59 -4.44 10.56
CA ASP A 124 19.39 -5.43 11.63
C ASP A 124 18.15 -6.31 11.44
N VAL A 125 17.18 -5.85 10.64
CA VAL A 125 15.95 -6.56 10.34
C VAL A 125 15.64 -6.53 8.85
N PRO A 126 14.89 -7.51 8.30
CA PRO A 126 14.43 -7.46 6.92
C PRO A 126 13.45 -6.30 6.73
N VAL A 127 13.50 -5.68 5.56
CA VAL A 127 12.52 -4.68 5.13
C VAL A 127 11.54 -5.34 4.18
N PHE A 128 10.25 -5.24 4.47
CA PHE A 128 9.16 -5.74 3.64
C PHE A 128 8.35 -4.59 3.05
N CYS A 129 7.86 -4.80 1.84
CA CYS A 129 6.87 -3.97 1.20
C CYS A 129 5.50 -4.65 1.29
N GLY A 130 4.53 -3.98 1.90
CA GLY A 130 3.13 -4.35 1.82
C GLY A 130 2.48 -3.66 0.63
N VAL A 131 1.55 -4.33 -0.01
CA VAL A 131 0.73 -3.82 -1.11
C VAL A 131 -0.72 -4.24 -0.90
N ILE A 132 -1.65 -3.53 -1.52
CA ILE A 132 -3.06 -3.91 -1.50
C ILE A 132 -3.28 -5.23 -2.28
N GLY A 133 -4.24 -6.05 -1.88
CA GLY A 133 -4.64 -7.21 -2.67
C GLY A 133 -5.50 -6.84 -3.90
N PRO A 134 -5.48 -7.62 -4.99
CA PRO A 134 -6.20 -7.30 -6.23
C PRO A 134 -7.69 -7.06 -6.01
N TYR A 135 -8.35 -7.87 -5.18
CA TYR A 135 -9.78 -7.74 -4.88
C TYR A 135 -10.08 -6.44 -4.10
N SER A 136 -9.25 -6.13 -3.10
CA SER A 136 -9.39 -4.89 -2.34
C SER A 136 -9.12 -3.67 -3.20
N LEU A 137 -8.19 -3.75 -4.16
CA LEU A 137 -7.96 -2.68 -5.12
C LEU A 137 -9.16 -2.51 -6.05
N ALA A 138 -9.69 -3.60 -6.62
CA ALA A 138 -10.88 -3.54 -7.46
C ALA A 138 -12.06 -2.88 -6.75
N GLY A 139 -12.30 -3.22 -5.48
CA GLY A 139 -13.37 -2.58 -4.68
C GLY A 139 -13.12 -1.09 -4.39
N ARG A 140 -11.89 -0.60 -4.53
CA ARG A 140 -11.59 0.85 -4.44
C ARG A 140 -11.68 1.57 -5.78
N LEU A 141 -11.55 0.83 -6.89
CA LEU A 141 -11.71 1.38 -8.24
C LEU A 141 -13.18 1.46 -8.67
N PHE A 142 -14.02 0.61 -8.10
CA PHE A 142 -15.46 0.54 -8.32
C PHE A 142 -16.20 0.91 -7.02
N ASP A 143 -16.79 -0.02 -6.34
CA ASP A 143 -17.30 0.03 -4.96
C ASP A 143 -17.20 -1.37 -4.37
N MET A 144 -16.91 -1.49 -3.07
CA MET A 144 -16.70 -2.80 -2.45
C MET A 144 -17.99 -3.61 -2.35
N THR A 145 -19.11 -2.97 -2.04
CA THR A 145 -20.42 -3.62 -1.89
C THR A 145 -20.94 -4.06 -3.25
N GLU A 146 -20.92 -3.16 -4.22
CA GLU A 146 -21.30 -3.44 -5.60
C GLU A 146 -20.41 -4.55 -6.19
N LEU A 147 -19.10 -4.50 -6.01
CA LEU A 147 -18.18 -5.54 -6.47
C LEU A 147 -18.53 -6.93 -5.93
N MET A 148 -18.98 -7.02 -4.67
CA MET A 148 -19.42 -8.30 -4.10
C MET A 148 -20.69 -8.82 -4.77
N MET A 149 -21.63 -7.95 -5.13
CA MET A 149 -22.83 -8.32 -5.85
C MET A 149 -22.51 -8.75 -7.28
N GLU A 150 -21.67 -7.98 -7.97
CA GLU A 150 -21.23 -8.27 -9.34
C GLU A 150 -20.41 -9.55 -9.48
N CYS A 151 -19.85 -10.08 -8.39
CA CYS A 151 -19.25 -11.42 -8.42
C CYS A 151 -20.25 -12.52 -8.81
N PHE A 152 -21.55 -12.31 -8.56
CA PHE A 152 -22.63 -13.23 -8.92
C PHE A 152 -23.29 -12.85 -10.25
N ASP A 153 -23.51 -11.54 -10.47
CA ASP A 153 -24.30 -11.05 -11.59
C ASP A 153 -23.45 -10.90 -12.87
N SER A 154 -22.21 -10.44 -12.74
CA SER A 154 -21.29 -10.13 -13.86
C SER A 154 -19.85 -10.66 -13.59
N PRO A 155 -19.68 -11.98 -13.37
CA PRO A 155 -18.40 -12.55 -12.92
C PRO A 155 -17.26 -12.39 -13.93
N ASP A 156 -17.55 -12.23 -15.21
CA ASP A 156 -16.52 -12.10 -16.24
C ASP A 156 -15.94 -10.68 -16.27
N GLU A 157 -16.76 -9.66 -16.11
CA GLU A 157 -16.37 -8.26 -15.95
C GLU A 157 -15.52 -8.06 -14.67
N VAL A 158 -15.95 -8.66 -13.56
CA VAL A 158 -15.17 -8.68 -12.32
C VAL A 158 -13.79 -9.30 -12.53
N LYS A 159 -13.69 -10.44 -13.24
CA LYS A 159 -12.41 -11.07 -13.57
C LYS A 159 -11.52 -10.17 -14.43
N ILE A 160 -12.09 -9.39 -15.36
CA ILE A 160 -11.33 -8.42 -16.17
C ILE A 160 -10.72 -7.37 -15.25
N LEU A 161 -11.50 -6.76 -14.36
CA LEU A 161 -11.02 -5.76 -13.41
C LEU A 161 -9.94 -6.34 -12.50
N LEU A 162 -10.16 -7.53 -11.93
CA LEU A 162 -9.19 -8.20 -11.06
C LEU A 162 -7.87 -8.52 -11.77
N LYS A 163 -7.90 -8.92 -13.05
CA LYS A 163 -6.69 -9.16 -13.84
C LYS A 163 -5.88 -7.88 -14.02
N LYS A 164 -6.53 -6.73 -14.27
CA LYS A 164 -5.86 -5.43 -14.37
C LYS A 164 -5.23 -5.00 -13.04
N CYS A 165 -5.96 -5.17 -11.94
CA CYS A 165 -5.42 -4.92 -10.59
C CYS A 165 -4.21 -5.83 -10.29
N ALA A 166 -4.30 -7.12 -10.58
CA ALA A 166 -3.21 -8.07 -10.37
C ALA A 166 -1.98 -7.74 -11.23
N LEU A 167 -2.19 -7.34 -12.49
CA LEU A 167 -1.11 -6.94 -13.40
C LEU A 167 -0.35 -5.70 -12.89
N PHE A 168 -1.07 -4.75 -12.30
CA PHE A 168 -0.45 -3.54 -11.74
C PHE A 168 0.37 -3.84 -10.48
N ILE A 169 -0.09 -4.77 -9.64
CA ILE A 169 0.57 -5.12 -8.36
C ILE A 169 1.81 -5.99 -8.58
N ALA A 170 1.85 -6.80 -9.65
CA ALA A 170 2.92 -7.76 -9.91
C ALA A 170 4.19 -7.12 -10.46
#